data_488f2c7c3c06fc357ba1c9534a0a9c09
#
_entry.id   488f2c7c3c06fc357ba1c9534a0a9c09
#
_cell.length_a   1.000
_cell.length_b   1.000
_cell.length_c   1.000
_cell.angle_alpha   90.00
_cell.angle_beta   90.00
_cell.angle_gamma   90.00
#
_symmetry.space_group_name_H-M   'P 1'
#
loop_
_entity.id
_entity.type
_entity.pdbx_description
1 polymer ?
#
loop_
_entity_poly.entity_id
_entity_poly.type
_entity_poly.pdbx_seq_one_letter_code
_entity_poly.pdbx_strand_id
1 'polypeptide(L)'
;IIFLKVLCSFREFGSMNGQGQKRKRGGGRAGNAQRRGSASIEQMPWHLPINNDSPIEPLNQDGVMAIHEGAMRILEEIGVEFLNEKAVRILKKAGCKISEQNVRMDRHFVMEMVAKAPSTFDITPRNVKRKITVGGPHILFGNVSSPPAYWDLEIGKKIPGSRETFADFCKLSQYFNCIHFLGGYPVEPVDLHPST
;
A
#
# COMPACT_ATOMS: atom_id res chain seq x y z
N ILE A 1 -7.80 -2.89 16.80
CA ILE A 1 -8.86 -3.67 17.51
C ILE A 1 -10.11 -3.79 16.63
N ILE A 2 -10.61 -2.71 16.01
CA ILE A 2 -11.79 -2.72 15.12
C ILE A 2 -11.53 -3.53 13.85
N PHE A 3 -10.36 -3.42 13.27
CA PHE A 3 -9.96 -4.11 12.03
C PHE A 3 -9.97 -5.64 12.18
N LEU A 4 -9.60 -6.12 13.35
CA LEU A 4 -9.55 -7.55 13.64
C LEU A 4 -10.92 -8.17 13.94
N LYS A 5 -11.85 -7.43 14.56
CA LYS A 5 -13.24 -7.91 14.78
C LYS A 5 -13.98 -8.16 13.47
N VAL A 6 -13.63 -7.41 12.41
CA VAL A 6 -14.21 -7.57 11.08
C VAL A 6 -13.71 -8.84 10.38
N LEU A 7 -12.44 -9.24 10.60
CA LEU A 7 -11.92 -10.51 10.08
C LEU A 7 -12.65 -11.72 10.64
N CYS A 8 -12.92 -11.74 11.95
CA CYS A 8 -13.71 -12.80 12.58
C CYS A 8 -15.13 -12.91 12.01
N SER A 9 -15.80 -11.77 11.81
CA SER A 9 -17.13 -11.73 11.21
C SER A 9 -17.17 -12.25 9.75
N PHE A 10 -16.08 -12.05 8.98
CA PHE A 10 -15.99 -12.54 7.59
C PHE A 10 -15.74 -14.06 7.51
N ARG A 11 -15.05 -14.66 8.48
CA ARG A 11 -14.85 -16.14 8.54
C ARG A 11 -16.14 -16.90 8.83
N GLU A 12 -17.01 -16.37 9.69
CA GLU A 12 -18.32 -16.98 9.97
C GLU A 12 -19.22 -17.03 8.72
N PHE A 13 -19.02 -16.11 7.75
CA PHE A 13 -19.74 -16.13 6.48
C PHE A 13 -19.29 -17.19 5.48
N GLY A 14 -18.09 -17.74 5.62
CA GLY A 14 -17.53 -18.78 4.74
C GLY A 14 -17.83 -20.22 5.16
N SER A 15 -18.28 -20.47 6.39
CA SER A 15 -18.43 -21.82 6.98
C SER A 15 -19.87 -22.38 6.94
N MET A 16 -20.83 -21.74 6.31
CA MET A 16 -22.20 -22.29 6.19
C MET A 16 -22.36 -23.13 4.94
N ASN A 17 -21.67 -24.28 4.89
CA ASN A 17 -22.01 -25.36 3.96
C ASN A 17 -22.56 -26.56 4.74
N GLY A 18 -23.83 -26.83 4.51
CA GLY A 18 -24.38 -28.16 4.51
C GLY A 18 -25.16 -28.61 5.73
N GLN A 19 -26.42 -28.49 5.68
CA GLN A 19 -27.34 -29.64 5.79
C GLN A 19 -28.73 -29.25 5.28
N GLY A 20 -29.25 -30.07 4.38
CA GLY A 20 -30.46 -29.79 3.65
C GLY A 20 -31.73 -29.87 4.51
N GLN A 21 -32.34 -28.73 4.74
CA GLN A 21 -33.78 -28.63 5.04
C GLN A 21 -34.45 -27.85 3.92
N LYS A 22 -35.43 -28.48 3.25
CA LYS A 22 -36.29 -27.83 2.25
C LYS A 22 -36.98 -26.60 2.85
N ARG A 23 -36.38 -25.42 2.65
CA ARG A 23 -36.98 -24.14 3.02
C ARG A 23 -37.94 -23.67 1.92
N LYS A 24 -39.19 -23.37 2.32
CA LYS A 24 -40.21 -22.72 1.49
C LYS A 24 -39.63 -21.48 0.78
N ARG A 25 -39.77 -21.45 -0.54
CA ARG A 25 -39.48 -20.28 -1.37
C ARG A 25 -40.48 -19.17 -1.01
N GLY A 26 -40.05 -18.25 -0.17
CA GLY A 26 -40.80 -17.07 0.16
C GLY A 26 -39.80 -15.95 0.49
N GLY A 27 -39.37 -15.19 -0.51
CA GLY A 27 -38.48 -14.06 -0.32
C GLY A 27 -37.94 -13.55 -1.65
N GLY A 28 -38.69 -12.65 -2.27
CA GLY A 28 -38.25 -11.97 -3.48
C GLY A 28 -37.01 -11.09 -3.24
N ARG A 29 -36.46 -10.49 -4.29
CA ARG A 29 -35.27 -9.60 -4.30
C ARG A 29 -35.25 -8.59 -3.16
N ALA A 30 -36.38 -8.12 -2.63
CA ALA A 30 -36.47 -7.20 -1.50
C ALA A 30 -36.06 -7.82 -0.15
N GLY A 31 -36.40 -9.10 0.12
CA GLY A 31 -35.98 -9.78 1.35
C GLY A 31 -34.48 -10.08 1.41
N ASN A 32 -33.84 -10.30 0.26
CA ASN A 32 -32.39 -10.47 0.17
C ASN A 32 -31.63 -9.14 0.30
N ALA A 33 -32.21 -8.02 -0.14
CA ALA A 33 -31.63 -6.69 0.07
C ALA A 33 -31.63 -6.29 1.54
N GLN A 34 -32.71 -6.59 2.25
CA GLN A 34 -32.85 -6.28 3.68
C GLN A 34 -31.92 -7.13 4.58
N ARG A 35 -31.68 -8.40 4.20
CA ARG A 35 -30.68 -9.26 4.89
C ARG A 35 -29.24 -8.85 4.62
N ARG A 36 -28.95 -8.29 3.44
CA ARG A 36 -27.62 -7.72 3.13
C ARG A 36 -27.37 -6.41 3.85
N GLY A 37 -28.41 -5.61 4.16
CA GLY A 37 -28.28 -4.34 4.87
C GLY A 37 -27.94 -4.47 6.36
N SER A 38 -28.23 -5.63 6.97
CA SER A 38 -28.03 -5.79 8.43
C SER A 38 -26.61 -6.24 8.85
N ALA A 39 -25.76 -6.58 7.89
CA ALA A 39 -24.40 -7.04 8.15
C ALA A 39 -23.30 -6.09 7.64
N SER A 40 -23.63 -4.95 7.07
CA SER A 40 -22.65 -3.98 6.60
C SER A 40 -22.25 -3.03 7.72
N ILE A 41 -20.95 -2.83 7.89
CA ILE A 41 -20.42 -1.78 8.75
C ILE A 41 -20.77 -0.43 8.11
N GLU A 42 -21.40 0.45 8.88
CA GLU A 42 -21.66 1.82 8.44
C GLU A 42 -20.34 2.55 8.20
N GLN A 43 -20.21 3.17 7.05
CA GLN A 43 -19.00 3.85 6.63
C GLN A 43 -19.32 5.23 6.07
N MET A 44 -18.42 6.17 6.29
CA MET A 44 -18.46 7.45 5.57
C MET A 44 -18.28 7.22 4.06
N PRO A 45 -18.85 8.09 3.22
CA PRO A 45 -18.59 8.04 1.78
C PRO A 45 -17.10 8.11 1.49
N TRP A 46 -16.66 7.39 0.46
CA TRP A 46 -15.27 7.46 0.02
C TRP A 46 -14.93 8.86 -0.47
N HIS A 47 -13.85 9.43 0.03
CA HIS A 47 -13.31 10.73 -0.40
C HIS A 47 -11.82 10.78 -0.07
N LEU A 48 -11.08 11.67 -0.73
CA LEU A 48 -9.70 11.98 -0.38
C LEU A 48 -9.69 13.10 0.66
N PRO A 49 -9.22 12.85 1.89
CA PRO A 49 -9.05 13.91 2.88
C PRO A 49 -8.03 14.94 2.41
N ILE A 50 -8.28 16.19 2.74
CA ILE A 50 -7.40 17.32 2.46
C ILE A 50 -6.90 17.84 3.81
N ASN A 51 -5.58 17.96 3.95
CA ASN A 51 -4.96 18.62 5.08
C ASN A 51 -4.61 20.05 4.70
N ASN A 52 -5.23 21.01 5.36
CA ASN A 52 -4.94 22.44 5.19
C ASN A 52 -3.98 22.97 6.26
N ASP A 53 -3.62 22.16 7.23
CA ASP A 53 -2.70 22.53 8.29
C ASP A 53 -1.25 22.52 7.77
N SER A 54 -0.42 23.37 8.33
CA SER A 54 1.01 23.34 8.04
C SER A 54 1.63 22.03 8.53
N PRO A 55 2.54 21.43 7.74
CA PRO A 55 3.26 20.23 8.19
C PRO A 55 4.01 20.48 9.50
N ILE A 56 4.06 19.44 10.35
CA ILE A 56 4.95 19.46 11.52
C ILE A 56 6.37 19.20 11.02
N GLU A 57 7.26 20.17 11.21
CA GLU A 57 8.67 20.09 10.81
C GLU A 57 9.53 19.80 12.04
N PRO A 58 9.91 18.54 12.30
CA PRO A 58 10.71 18.18 13.47
C PRO A 58 12.17 18.63 13.36
N LEU A 59 12.63 18.93 12.15
CA LEU A 59 13.99 19.45 11.86
C LEU A 59 13.88 20.88 11.37
N ASN A 60 14.86 21.70 11.79
CA ASN A 60 15.05 23.01 11.19
C ASN A 60 15.69 22.89 9.78
N GLN A 61 15.74 23.99 9.06
CA GLN A 61 16.27 24.03 7.70
C GLN A 61 17.72 23.54 7.62
N ASP A 62 18.56 23.88 8.60
CA ASP A 62 19.96 23.44 8.63
C ASP A 62 20.08 21.91 8.78
N GLY A 63 19.21 21.30 9.57
CA GLY A 63 19.14 19.84 9.72
C GLY A 63 18.73 19.14 8.43
N VAL A 64 17.73 19.70 7.72
CA VAL A 64 17.30 19.18 6.40
C VAL A 64 18.44 19.30 5.40
N MET A 65 19.11 20.47 5.35
CA MET A 65 20.24 20.69 4.45
C MET A 65 21.43 19.79 4.75
N ALA A 66 21.73 19.52 6.02
CA ALA A 66 22.80 18.59 6.40
C ALA A 66 22.53 17.16 5.90
N ILE A 67 21.26 16.70 5.98
CA ILE A 67 20.86 15.39 5.44
C ILE A 67 20.99 15.39 3.92
N HIS A 68 20.54 16.45 3.26
CA HIS A 68 20.65 16.59 1.80
C HIS A 68 22.11 16.53 1.34
N GLU A 69 22.99 17.32 1.96
CA GLU A 69 24.43 17.32 1.64
C GLU A 69 25.05 15.94 1.87
N GLY A 70 24.69 15.28 2.96
CA GLY A 70 25.14 13.90 3.23
C GLY A 70 24.71 12.93 2.13
N ALA A 71 23.46 13.01 1.68
CA ALA A 71 22.95 12.18 0.57
C ALA A 71 23.67 12.47 -0.76
N MET A 72 23.88 13.74 -1.08
CA MET A 72 24.63 14.13 -2.28
C MET A 72 26.08 13.62 -2.25
N ARG A 73 26.76 13.75 -1.13
CA ARG A 73 28.14 13.23 -0.96
C ARG A 73 28.20 11.70 -1.13
N ILE A 74 27.22 10.97 -0.59
CA ILE A 74 27.14 9.52 -0.81
C ILE A 74 27.04 9.19 -2.31
N LEU A 75 26.17 9.88 -3.04
CA LEU A 75 26.00 9.64 -4.47
C LEU A 75 27.21 10.04 -5.32
N GLU A 76 27.93 11.12 -4.94
CA GLU A 76 29.09 11.63 -5.68
C GLU A 76 30.39 10.94 -5.35
N GLU A 77 30.65 10.73 -4.04
CA GLU A 77 31.96 10.27 -3.54
C GLU A 77 32.02 8.74 -3.40
N ILE A 78 30.94 8.13 -2.87
CA ILE A 78 30.87 6.68 -2.62
C ILE A 78 30.26 5.98 -3.83
N GLY A 79 29.08 6.45 -4.30
CA GLY A 79 28.29 5.85 -5.37
C GLY A 79 27.38 4.74 -4.88
N VAL A 80 26.66 4.14 -5.81
CA VAL A 80 25.71 3.04 -5.60
C VAL A 80 26.05 1.89 -6.55
N GLU A 81 26.03 0.68 -6.02
CA GLU A 81 26.26 -0.53 -6.81
C GLU A 81 24.99 -0.96 -7.51
N PHE A 82 25.04 -1.07 -8.84
CA PHE A 82 23.94 -1.53 -9.69
C PHE A 82 24.25 -2.91 -10.26
N LEU A 83 23.55 -3.93 -9.78
CA LEU A 83 23.74 -5.31 -10.22
C LEU A 83 23.20 -5.58 -11.64
N ASN A 84 22.33 -4.70 -12.13
CA ASN A 84 21.73 -4.84 -13.47
C ASN A 84 22.56 -4.09 -14.51
N GLU A 85 23.20 -4.82 -15.43
CA GLU A 85 24.03 -4.25 -16.50
C GLU A 85 23.29 -3.25 -17.41
N LYS A 86 21.98 -3.45 -17.63
CA LYS A 86 21.19 -2.52 -18.43
C LYS A 86 21.06 -1.17 -17.72
N ALA A 87 20.86 -1.17 -16.40
CA ALA A 87 20.84 0.05 -15.60
C ALA A 87 22.18 0.78 -15.65
N VAL A 88 23.28 0.06 -15.47
CA VAL A 88 24.65 0.62 -15.59
C VAL A 88 24.86 1.28 -16.96
N ARG A 89 24.44 0.63 -18.06
CA ARG A 89 24.55 1.20 -19.41
C ARG A 89 23.73 2.47 -19.58
N ILE A 90 22.52 2.53 -19.01
CA ILE A 90 21.66 3.73 -19.06
C ILE A 90 22.33 4.89 -18.33
N LEU A 91 22.82 4.65 -17.11
CA LEU A 91 23.47 5.65 -16.29
C LEU A 91 24.80 6.13 -16.89
N LYS A 92 25.56 5.23 -17.52
CA LYS A 92 26.75 5.60 -18.29
C LYS A 92 26.44 6.53 -19.45
N LYS A 93 25.36 6.25 -20.21
CA LYS A 93 24.90 7.13 -21.31
C LYS A 93 24.42 8.49 -20.79
N ALA A 94 23.91 8.54 -19.56
CA ALA A 94 23.51 9.77 -18.92
C ALA A 94 24.68 10.59 -18.34
N GLY A 95 25.93 10.11 -18.48
CA GLY A 95 27.13 10.83 -18.06
C GLY A 95 27.62 10.50 -16.66
N CYS A 96 27.03 9.51 -15.97
CA CYS A 96 27.51 9.09 -14.63
C CYS A 96 28.88 8.41 -14.73
N LYS A 97 29.68 8.56 -13.68
CA LYS A 97 31.00 7.90 -13.57
C LYS A 97 30.79 6.44 -13.13
N ILE A 98 31.31 5.52 -13.93
CA ILE A 98 31.15 4.08 -13.70
C ILE A 98 32.50 3.45 -13.36
N SER A 99 32.52 2.66 -12.30
CA SER A 99 33.64 1.76 -11.94
C SER A 99 33.06 0.38 -11.69
N GLU A 100 33.20 -0.53 -12.64
CA GLU A 100 32.55 -1.85 -12.64
C GLU A 100 31.01 -1.73 -12.56
N GLN A 101 30.42 -2.06 -11.41
CA GLN A 101 28.99 -1.92 -11.11
C GLN A 101 28.69 -0.70 -10.24
N ASN A 102 29.73 -0.04 -9.71
CA ASN A 102 29.57 1.16 -8.90
C ASN A 102 29.35 2.37 -9.79
N VAL A 103 28.26 3.10 -9.53
CA VAL A 103 27.84 4.30 -10.25
C VAL A 103 27.91 5.50 -9.32
N ARG A 104 28.72 6.49 -9.66
CA ARG A 104 28.76 7.78 -8.99
C ARG A 104 28.01 8.80 -9.81
N MET A 105 27.09 9.50 -9.15
CA MET A 105 26.20 10.46 -9.79
C MET A 105 26.52 11.86 -9.28
N ASP A 106 26.82 12.76 -10.20
CA ASP A 106 27.02 14.17 -9.89
C ASP A 106 25.74 14.79 -9.32
N ARG A 107 25.86 15.65 -8.31
CA ARG A 107 24.71 16.28 -7.65
C ARG A 107 23.85 17.09 -8.61
N HIS A 108 24.45 17.77 -9.58
CA HIS A 108 23.71 18.54 -10.56
C HIS A 108 22.83 17.62 -11.41
N PHE A 109 23.35 16.49 -11.87
CA PHE A 109 22.58 15.46 -12.57
C PHE A 109 21.43 14.92 -11.72
N VAL A 110 21.69 14.60 -10.45
CA VAL A 110 20.65 14.10 -9.53
C VAL A 110 19.55 15.13 -9.38
N MET A 111 19.89 16.39 -9.11
CA MET A 111 18.91 17.48 -8.92
C MET A 111 18.12 17.78 -10.20
N GLU A 112 18.77 17.71 -11.38
CA GLU A 112 18.07 17.83 -12.66
C GLU A 112 17.03 16.72 -12.85
N MET A 113 17.36 15.47 -12.48
CA MET A 113 16.42 14.37 -12.59
C MET A 113 15.28 14.49 -11.57
N VAL A 114 15.55 14.90 -10.34
CA VAL A 114 14.55 15.17 -9.31
C VAL A 114 13.59 16.28 -9.76
N ALA A 115 14.08 17.34 -10.37
CA ALA A 115 13.26 18.45 -10.87
C ALA A 115 12.28 18.04 -11.99
N LYS A 116 12.53 16.93 -12.69
CA LYS A 116 11.62 16.37 -13.70
C LYS A 116 10.45 15.59 -13.11
N ALA A 117 10.53 15.20 -11.84
CA ALA A 117 9.45 14.50 -11.16
C ALA A 117 8.28 15.46 -10.89
N PRO A 118 7.03 15.07 -11.24
CA PRO A 118 5.88 15.91 -10.94
C PRO A 118 5.63 15.99 -9.43
N SER A 119 5.28 17.19 -8.94
CA SER A 119 4.92 17.40 -7.53
C SER A 119 3.58 16.75 -7.16
N THR A 120 2.72 16.55 -8.15
CA THR A 120 1.42 15.88 -8.01
C THR A 120 1.15 15.01 -9.22
N PHE A 121 0.52 13.86 -8.99
CA PHE A 121 0.05 13.00 -10.08
C PHE A 121 -1.17 12.18 -9.66
N ASP A 122 -1.91 11.70 -10.64
CA ASP A 122 -3.12 10.92 -10.43
C ASP A 122 -2.87 9.44 -10.67
N ILE A 123 -3.47 8.61 -9.82
CA ILE A 123 -3.58 7.17 -10.04
C ILE A 123 -5.05 6.84 -10.29
N THR A 124 -5.34 6.32 -11.47
CA THR A 124 -6.70 5.94 -11.87
C THR A 124 -6.86 4.42 -11.77
N PRO A 125 -7.59 3.91 -10.77
CA PRO A 125 -7.86 2.49 -10.64
C PRO A 125 -8.93 2.04 -11.64
N ARG A 126 -9.21 0.71 -11.68
CA ARG A 126 -10.30 0.17 -12.50
C ARG A 126 -11.65 0.84 -12.22
N ASN A 127 -11.96 1.12 -10.96
CA ASN A 127 -13.09 1.95 -10.59
C ASN A 127 -12.67 3.43 -10.60
N VAL A 128 -12.94 4.13 -11.69
CA VAL A 128 -12.57 5.55 -11.90
C VAL A 128 -13.11 6.50 -10.82
N LYS A 129 -14.19 6.12 -10.13
CA LYS A 129 -14.73 6.90 -9.01
C LYS A 129 -13.83 6.91 -7.79
N ARG A 130 -12.84 6.01 -7.75
CA ARG A 130 -11.84 5.90 -6.69
C ARG A 130 -10.46 6.40 -7.16
N LYS A 131 -10.43 7.30 -8.13
CA LYS A 131 -9.22 7.99 -8.54
C LYS A 131 -8.60 8.72 -7.35
N ILE A 132 -7.29 8.61 -7.18
CA ILE A 132 -6.54 9.28 -6.14
C ILE A 132 -5.51 10.23 -6.74
N THR A 133 -5.29 11.34 -6.05
CA THR A 133 -4.22 12.30 -6.38
C THR A 133 -3.12 12.18 -5.31
N VAL A 134 -1.90 11.92 -5.75
CA VAL A 134 -0.71 11.86 -4.88
C VAL A 134 -0.02 13.21 -4.89
N GLY A 135 0.29 13.74 -3.71
CA GLY A 135 0.93 15.05 -3.54
C GLY A 135 -0.05 16.18 -3.23
N GLY A 136 0.48 17.38 -3.05
CA GLY A 136 -0.28 18.54 -2.58
C GLY A 136 -0.86 18.32 -1.18
N PRO A 137 -2.05 18.86 -0.87
CA PRO A 137 -2.67 18.75 0.45
C PRO A 137 -3.42 17.42 0.67
N HIS A 138 -3.38 16.47 -0.26
CA HIS A 138 -4.13 15.23 -0.17
C HIS A 138 -3.49 14.24 0.80
N ILE A 139 -4.33 13.63 1.66
CA ILE A 139 -3.92 12.55 2.55
C ILE A 139 -4.39 11.22 1.97
N LEU A 140 -3.46 10.30 1.80
CA LEU A 140 -3.73 8.96 1.31
C LEU A 140 -3.46 7.94 2.41
N PHE A 141 -4.49 7.16 2.78
CA PHE A 141 -4.33 6.06 3.70
C PHE A 141 -4.13 4.75 2.96
N GLY A 142 -3.07 4.04 3.29
CA GLY A 142 -2.76 2.73 2.77
C GLY A 142 -2.55 1.71 3.87
N ASN A 143 -2.48 0.44 3.49
CA ASN A 143 -2.12 -0.63 4.41
C ASN A 143 -0.63 -0.58 4.73
N VAL A 144 -0.27 -1.18 5.87
CA VAL A 144 1.13 -1.54 6.15
C VAL A 144 1.62 -2.46 5.04
N SER A 145 2.83 -2.20 4.56
CA SER A 145 3.42 -2.98 3.46
C SER A 145 4.23 -4.17 4.01
N SER A 146 3.94 -5.34 3.45
CA SER A 146 4.71 -6.58 3.62
C SER A 146 4.99 -7.03 5.07
N PRO A 147 4.02 -6.96 6.00
CA PRO A 147 4.22 -7.60 7.30
C PRO A 147 4.24 -9.14 7.12
N PRO A 148 5.23 -9.84 7.70
CA PRO A 148 5.37 -11.29 7.52
C PRO A 148 4.32 -12.09 8.31
N ALA A 149 3.57 -11.43 9.19
CA ALA A 149 2.61 -12.05 10.08
C ALA A 149 1.49 -11.08 10.46
N TYR A 150 0.38 -11.63 10.91
CA TYR A 150 -0.76 -10.89 11.46
C TYR A 150 -1.12 -11.42 12.84
N TRP A 151 -1.92 -10.66 13.59
CA TRP A 151 -2.45 -11.09 14.87
C TRP A 151 -3.84 -11.70 14.67
N ASP A 152 -3.99 -12.98 15.00
CA ASP A 152 -5.29 -13.66 14.97
C ASP A 152 -6.01 -13.45 16.32
N LEU A 153 -7.21 -12.87 16.26
CA LEU A 153 -7.97 -12.52 17.46
C LEU A 153 -8.61 -13.73 18.15
N GLU A 154 -8.99 -14.75 17.38
CA GLU A 154 -9.66 -15.91 17.93
C GLU A 154 -8.67 -16.78 18.70
N ILE A 155 -7.48 -16.94 18.12
CA ILE A 155 -6.39 -17.72 18.72
C ILE A 155 -5.58 -16.89 19.72
N GLY A 156 -5.63 -15.54 19.62
CA GLY A 156 -4.88 -14.63 20.47
C GLY A 156 -3.36 -14.69 20.25
N LYS A 157 -2.91 -15.02 19.03
CA LYS A 157 -1.48 -15.19 18.69
C LYS A 157 -1.12 -14.52 17.39
N LYS A 158 0.17 -14.23 17.24
CA LYS A 158 0.79 -13.84 15.99
C LYS A 158 0.97 -15.06 15.10
N ILE A 159 0.43 -15.01 13.88
CA ILE A 159 0.45 -16.12 12.90
C ILE A 159 1.12 -15.62 11.63
N PRO A 160 1.99 -16.42 10.98
CA PRO A 160 2.53 -16.10 9.67
C PRO A 160 1.43 -15.87 8.65
N GLY A 161 1.69 -14.96 7.69
CA GLY A 161 0.76 -14.72 6.60
C GLY A 161 0.65 -15.94 5.66
N SER A 162 -0.48 -16.06 5.00
CA SER A 162 -0.75 -17.09 3.99
C SER A 162 -1.43 -16.46 2.79
N ARG A 163 -1.50 -17.20 1.67
CA ARG A 163 -2.26 -16.79 0.48
C ARG A 163 -3.73 -16.47 0.82
N GLU A 164 -4.32 -17.24 1.70
CA GLU A 164 -5.72 -17.03 2.13
C GLU A 164 -5.86 -15.71 2.89
N THR A 165 -5.02 -15.51 3.91
CA THR A 165 -5.05 -14.27 4.70
C THR A 165 -4.67 -13.04 3.88
N PHE A 166 -3.75 -13.18 2.93
CA PHE A 166 -3.46 -12.13 1.95
C PHE A 166 -4.72 -11.73 1.16
N ALA A 167 -5.47 -12.72 0.63
CA ALA A 167 -6.69 -12.47 -0.12
C ALA A 167 -7.77 -11.80 0.75
N ASP A 168 -7.87 -12.18 2.01
CA ASP A 168 -8.83 -11.60 2.95
C ASP A 168 -8.46 -10.15 3.31
N PHE A 169 -7.19 -9.84 3.53
CA PHE A 169 -6.73 -8.47 3.72
C PHE A 169 -6.97 -7.60 2.47
N CYS A 170 -6.78 -8.15 1.27
CA CYS A 170 -7.12 -7.44 0.04
C CYS A 170 -8.61 -7.13 -0.07
N LYS A 171 -9.50 -8.07 0.28
CA LYS A 171 -10.96 -7.87 0.31
C LYS A 171 -11.34 -6.79 1.31
N LEU A 172 -10.77 -6.85 2.54
CA LEU A 172 -11.00 -5.83 3.56
C LEU A 172 -10.57 -4.45 3.12
N SER A 173 -9.40 -4.34 2.50
CA SER A 173 -8.89 -3.06 2.00
C SER A 173 -9.79 -2.46 0.91
N GLN A 174 -10.37 -3.30 0.05
CA GLN A 174 -11.33 -2.85 -0.95
C GLN A 174 -12.72 -2.52 -0.37
N TYR A 175 -13.07 -3.15 0.74
CA TYR A 175 -14.34 -2.93 1.41
C TYR A 175 -14.37 -1.58 2.14
N PHE A 176 -13.27 -1.21 2.79
CA PHE A 176 -13.21 0.02 3.58
C PHE A 176 -13.00 1.26 2.72
N ASN A 177 -13.89 2.25 2.90
CA ASN A 177 -13.80 3.53 2.21
C ASN A 177 -12.65 4.42 2.68
N CYS A 178 -12.08 4.14 3.85
CA CYS A 178 -10.92 4.86 4.38
C CYS A 178 -9.58 4.33 3.85
N ILE A 179 -9.55 3.25 3.09
CA ILE A 179 -8.33 2.73 2.46
C ILE A 179 -8.32 3.15 1.00
N HIS A 180 -7.30 3.93 0.61
CA HIS A 180 -7.19 4.52 -0.71
C HIS A 180 -6.31 3.70 -1.65
N PHE A 181 -5.29 3.03 -1.12
CA PHE A 181 -4.36 2.23 -1.91
C PHE A 181 -3.74 1.07 -1.10
N LEU A 182 -3.20 0.10 -1.80
CA LEU A 182 -2.37 -0.96 -1.24
C LEU A 182 -0.91 -0.60 -1.49
N GLY A 183 -0.15 -0.34 -0.42
CA GLY A 183 1.25 0.08 -0.49
C GLY A 183 2.25 -1.08 -0.72
N GLY A 184 1.75 -2.30 -0.88
CA GLY A 184 2.51 -3.54 -1.03
C GLY A 184 1.63 -4.72 -0.64
N TYR A 185 2.22 -5.82 -0.23
CA TYR A 185 1.45 -6.95 0.31
C TYR A 185 0.83 -6.56 1.66
N PRO A 186 -0.50 -6.64 1.85
CA PRO A 186 -1.14 -6.34 3.14
C PRO A 186 -0.75 -7.35 4.24
N VAL A 187 -0.33 -8.54 3.85
CA VAL A 187 0.42 -9.52 4.63
C VAL A 187 1.18 -10.40 3.65
N GLU A 188 2.41 -10.77 3.98
CA GLU A 188 3.22 -11.60 3.11
C GLU A 188 2.74 -13.06 3.11
N PRO A 189 2.43 -13.66 1.94
CA PRO A 189 2.00 -15.05 1.86
C PRO A 189 3.21 -15.99 1.93
N VAL A 190 3.73 -16.23 3.14
CA VAL A 190 4.94 -17.04 3.36
C VAL A 190 4.76 -18.53 3.11
N ASP A 191 3.54 -18.98 2.85
CA ASP A 191 3.20 -20.35 2.42
C ASP A 191 3.41 -20.57 0.92
N LEU A 192 3.73 -19.53 0.14
CA LEU A 192 4.07 -19.61 -1.27
C LEU A 192 5.57 -19.62 -1.48
N HIS A 193 6.03 -20.39 -2.48
CA HIS A 193 7.45 -20.34 -2.87
C HIS A 193 7.77 -18.98 -3.52
N PRO A 194 8.95 -18.37 -3.25
CA PRO A 194 9.32 -17.06 -3.81
C PRO A 194 9.30 -16.93 -5.33
N SER A 195 9.32 -18.07 -6.04
CA SER A 195 9.23 -18.12 -7.52
C SER A 195 7.79 -18.24 -8.06
N THR A 196 6.77 -18.22 -7.18
CA THR A 196 5.36 -18.30 -7.57
C THR A 196 4.74 -16.92 -7.61
#